data_6be682b1dbd18f4f07b627291be72e8b
#
_entry.id   6be682b1dbd18f4f07b627291be72e8b
#
_cell.length_a   1.000
_cell.length_b   1.000
_cell.length_c   1.000
_cell.angle_alpha   90.00
_cell.angle_beta   90.00
_cell.angle_gamma   90.00
#
_symmetry.space_group_name_H-M   'P 1'
#
loop_
_entity.id
_entity.type
_entity.pdbx_description
1 polymer ?
#
loop_
_entity_poly.entity_id
_entity_poly.type
_entity_poly.pdbx_seq_one_letter_code
_entity_poly.pdbx_strand_id
1 'polypeptide(L)'
;MGLGRFGGGIGVVRWLAGQGAEVLVTDLEPADRLAGSLEQIRDLVDRGAVDLRLGGHEKRDFAACDLVVANPGVLRPWENEHLRAAAAAGVSITTEIRLLVERLDRACTIGVTGTAGKSTTAAMIHHILCELGRPAHLGGNIGGSLLNDLRRISSGDPVVLELSSFMLYWLGQGAGDPGAAGWSPSLAVMTNLTDNHLDWHGTFERYAEAKRTICRYQEAAHDHLVWAADGDHVRLAGWAADGPAEACSIAPRDPGADPWPIDGHLKLAVPGDHNRLNARLAVTAATIALGAEHDPGGAIARRCAEALGSFRGLPHRLQLVGERDGLRFIDDSKSTTPRATCLAVGAFDDPSKVHLIAGGYDKGLDLSPIVELAPRLAGLYTIGATGRDLAEAVAGRAPTALCHTLEAAVEHATARGHRGEVLLLSPGCASWDQYDNYEQRGEAFCECVKKKGLRDCGGATKGKRQSTPPRITPPDH
;
A
#
# COMPACT_ATOMS: atom_id res chain seq x y z
N MET A 1 21.14 4.38 5.19
CA MET A 1 21.32 4.30 3.72
C MET A 1 19.96 4.39 3.04
N GLY A 2 19.74 5.44 2.23
CA GLY A 2 18.47 5.68 1.53
C GLY A 2 17.38 6.24 2.45
N LEU A 3 17.33 7.57 2.67
CA LEU A 3 16.26 8.25 3.40
C LEU A 3 14.91 8.02 2.69
N GLY A 4 14.94 8.16 1.37
CA GLY A 4 13.77 7.97 0.52
C GLY A 4 12.67 9.02 0.73
N ARG A 5 11.54 8.83 0.02
CA ARG A 5 10.41 9.78 0.00
C ARG A 5 9.13 9.23 0.66
N PHE A 6 9.13 7.96 1.11
CA PHE A 6 7.92 7.24 1.51
C PHE A 6 7.79 7.03 3.03
N GLY A 7 8.55 7.76 3.84
CA GLY A 7 8.40 7.79 5.29
C GLY A 7 9.16 6.72 6.09
N GLY A 8 9.51 5.57 5.52
CA GLY A 8 10.21 4.52 6.25
C GLY A 8 11.59 4.95 6.77
N GLY A 9 12.39 5.62 5.91
CA GLY A 9 13.68 6.17 6.32
C GLY A 9 13.56 7.27 7.38
N ILE A 10 12.56 8.15 7.25
CA ILE A 10 12.26 9.19 8.26
C ILE A 10 11.94 8.53 9.60
N GLY A 11 11.10 7.48 9.59
CA GLY A 11 10.75 6.71 10.77
C GLY A 11 11.97 6.14 11.49
N VAL A 12 12.89 5.53 10.74
CA VAL A 12 14.17 5.02 11.28
C VAL A 12 15.02 6.12 11.89
N VAL A 13 15.22 7.23 11.17
CA VAL A 13 16.06 8.35 11.65
C VAL A 13 15.50 8.90 12.96
N ARG A 14 14.19 9.16 13.04
CA ARG A 14 13.56 9.65 14.26
C ARG A 14 13.66 8.65 15.41
N TRP A 15 13.43 7.37 15.11
CA TRP A 15 13.49 6.33 16.12
C TRP A 15 14.91 6.15 16.68
N LEU A 16 15.95 6.07 15.83
CA LEU A 16 17.34 5.91 16.24
C LEU A 16 17.82 7.15 17.05
N ALA A 17 17.55 8.35 16.55
CA ALA A 17 17.87 9.58 17.30
C ALA A 17 17.14 9.63 18.66
N GLY A 18 15.90 9.11 18.73
CA GLY A 18 15.14 8.98 19.97
C GLY A 18 15.71 7.94 20.94
N GLN A 19 16.51 6.96 20.44
CA GLN A 19 17.28 6.02 21.26
C GLN A 19 18.66 6.57 21.68
N GLY A 20 19.02 7.81 21.28
CA GLY A 20 20.31 8.43 21.60
C GLY A 20 21.44 8.05 20.65
N ALA A 21 21.16 7.46 19.49
CA ALA A 21 22.16 7.15 18.47
C ALA A 21 22.59 8.42 17.73
N GLU A 22 23.88 8.52 17.39
CA GLU A 22 24.39 9.45 16.38
C GLU A 22 24.06 8.88 14.99
N VAL A 23 23.31 9.63 14.19
CA VAL A 23 22.77 9.13 12.93
C VAL A 23 23.37 9.86 11.74
N LEU A 24 24.07 9.13 10.87
CA LEU A 24 24.45 9.61 9.55
C LEU A 24 23.43 9.15 8.52
N VAL A 25 22.69 10.08 7.94
CA VAL A 25 21.79 9.82 6.80
C VAL A 25 22.56 9.96 5.51
N THR A 26 22.59 8.88 4.69
CA THR A 26 23.15 8.93 3.33
C THR A 26 22.09 8.61 2.30
N ASP A 27 22.07 9.33 1.17
CA ASP A 27 21.16 9.07 0.05
C ASP A 27 21.85 9.41 -1.29
N LEU A 28 21.52 8.68 -2.36
CA LEU A 28 21.99 8.97 -3.72
C LEU A 28 21.34 10.22 -4.30
N GLU A 29 20.13 10.54 -3.86
CA GLU A 29 19.41 11.74 -4.28
C GLU A 29 20.00 12.99 -3.59
N PRO A 30 20.08 14.11 -4.32
CA PRO A 30 20.47 15.39 -3.75
C PRO A 30 19.36 15.99 -2.87
N ALA A 31 19.71 17.01 -2.08
CA ALA A 31 18.83 17.61 -1.07
C ALA A 31 17.52 18.16 -1.63
N ASP A 32 17.53 18.77 -2.81
CA ASP A 32 16.34 19.31 -3.47
C ASP A 32 15.29 18.23 -3.78
N ARG A 33 15.74 17.04 -4.13
CA ARG A 33 14.88 15.87 -4.37
C ARG A 33 14.30 15.26 -3.10
N LEU A 34 14.91 15.51 -1.96
CA LEU A 34 14.53 15.00 -0.65
C LEU A 34 13.92 16.07 0.27
N ALA A 35 13.63 17.28 -0.24
CA ALA A 35 13.21 18.43 0.57
C ALA A 35 12.07 18.11 1.56
N GLY A 36 11.02 17.41 1.11
CA GLY A 36 9.90 17.02 1.98
C GLY A 36 10.27 16.02 3.08
N SER A 37 11.26 15.13 2.83
CA SER A 37 11.75 14.19 3.84
C SER A 37 12.70 14.89 4.82
N LEU A 38 13.55 15.79 4.33
CA LEU A 38 14.48 16.57 5.14
C LEU A 38 13.76 17.53 6.09
N GLU A 39 12.65 18.15 5.62
CA GLU A 39 11.80 18.98 6.46
C GLU A 39 11.30 18.22 7.69
N GLN A 40 10.94 16.95 7.52
CA GLN A 40 10.42 16.11 8.60
C GLN A 40 11.48 15.67 9.62
N ILE A 41 12.76 15.87 9.36
CA ILE A 41 13.87 15.57 10.29
C ILE A 41 14.72 16.80 10.60
N ARG A 42 14.29 18.00 10.16
CA ARG A 42 15.05 19.26 10.33
C ARG A 42 15.43 19.52 11.79
N ASP A 43 14.49 19.31 12.70
CA ASP A 43 14.70 19.47 14.14
C ASP A 43 15.83 18.59 14.70
N LEU A 44 16.06 17.42 14.09
CA LEU A 44 17.14 16.51 14.47
C LEU A 44 18.49 16.96 13.90
N VAL A 45 18.49 17.48 12.68
CA VAL A 45 19.68 18.03 12.02
C VAL A 45 20.12 19.31 12.73
N ASP A 46 19.20 20.24 13.00
CA ASP A 46 19.48 21.54 13.64
C ASP A 46 20.10 21.39 15.06
N ARG A 47 19.75 20.33 15.78
CA ARG A 47 20.34 20.03 17.10
C ARG A 47 21.57 19.12 17.05
N GLY A 48 22.07 18.77 15.86
CA GLY A 48 23.28 17.96 15.67
C GLY A 48 23.10 16.47 16.03
N ALA A 49 21.88 15.96 16.11
CA ALA A 49 21.60 14.53 16.34
C ALA A 49 21.65 13.71 15.05
N VAL A 50 21.61 14.37 13.89
CA VAL A 50 21.61 13.77 12.56
C VAL A 50 22.53 14.53 11.64
N ASP A 51 23.51 13.84 11.07
CA ASP A 51 24.34 14.32 9.99
C ASP A 51 23.81 13.87 8.63
N LEU A 52 24.08 14.67 7.59
CA LEU A 52 23.58 14.42 6.23
C LEU A 52 24.74 14.26 5.24
N ARG A 53 24.69 13.21 4.41
CA ARG A 53 25.50 13.03 3.21
C ARG A 53 24.58 12.68 2.05
N LEU A 54 24.27 13.65 1.23
CA LEU A 54 23.30 13.55 0.14
C LEU A 54 23.99 13.67 -1.22
N GLY A 55 23.39 13.05 -2.26
CA GLY A 55 23.96 13.00 -3.60
C GLY A 55 25.04 11.94 -3.77
N GLY A 56 25.15 10.98 -2.84
CA GLY A 56 26.11 9.89 -2.92
C GLY A 56 26.34 9.16 -1.61
N HIS A 57 27.09 8.06 -1.69
CA HIS A 57 27.53 7.27 -0.55
C HIS A 57 29.06 7.19 -0.51
N GLU A 58 29.65 7.08 0.66
CA GLU A 58 31.09 6.85 0.83
C GLU A 58 31.31 5.54 1.59
N LYS A 59 32.15 4.64 1.06
CA LYS A 59 32.42 3.32 1.66
C LYS A 59 32.89 3.39 3.10
N ARG A 60 33.68 4.43 3.44
CA ARG A 60 34.19 4.62 4.81
C ARG A 60 33.07 4.75 5.84
N ASP A 61 31.94 5.38 5.48
CA ASP A 61 30.82 5.59 6.40
C ASP A 61 30.17 4.26 6.79
N PHE A 62 30.17 3.31 5.86
CA PHE A 62 29.58 1.98 6.08
C PHE A 62 30.54 1.02 6.82
N ALA A 63 31.83 1.26 6.73
CA ALA A 63 32.85 0.44 7.40
C ALA A 63 33.19 0.93 8.81
N ALA A 64 32.80 2.16 9.18
CA ALA A 64 33.19 2.83 10.43
C ALA A 64 32.00 3.10 11.38
N CYS A 65 30.80 2.57 11.08
CA CYS A 65 29.63 2.68 11.96
C CYS A 65 29.36 1.37 12.70
N ASP A 66 28.54 1.41 13.74
CA ASP A 66 28.15 0.23 14.51
C ASP A 66 27.02 -0.55 13.82
N LEU A 67 26.17 0.14 13.07
CA LEU A 67 24.99 -0.45 12.42
C LEU A 67 24.64 0.29 11.11
N VAL A 68 24.40 -0.45 10.04
CA VAL A 68 23.80 0.06 8.82
C VAL A 68 22.34 -0.27 8.78
N VAL A 69 21.45 0.74 8.72
CA VAL A 69 20.04 0.53 8.40
C VAL A 69 19.83 0.84 6.93
N ALA A 70 19.65 -0.20 6.11
CA ALA A 70 19.46 -0.10 4.67
C ALA A 70 17.97 0.08 4.33
N ASN A 71 17.67 0.97 3.38
CA ASN A 71 16.35 1.01 2.79
C ASN A 71 16.09 -0.31 2.03
N PRO A 72 14.95 -0.99 2.24
CA PRO A 72 14.67 -2.25 1.56
C PRO A 72 14.71 -2.16 0.02
N GLY A 73 14.48 -0.97 -0.53
CA GLY A 73 14.53 -0.71 -1.97
C GLY A 73 15.93 -0.61 -2.57
N VAL A 74 17.01 -0.73 -1.79
CA VAL A 74 18.37 -0.76 -2.32
C VAL A 74 18.49 -1.87 -3.36
N LEU A 75 18.82 -1.47 -4.60
CA LEU A 75 18.88 -2.38 -5.74
C LEU A 75 19.96 -3.44 -5.54
N ARG A 76 19.59 -4.71 -5.72
CA ARG A 76 20.49 -5.87 -5.60
C ARG A 76 21.44 -5.77 -4.40
N PRO A 77 20.92 -5.77 -3.18
CA PRO A 77 21.72 -5.52 -1.97
C PRO A 77 22.92 -6.46 -1.82
N TRP A 78 22.85 -7.68 -2.37
CA TRP A 78 23.96 -8.65 -2.41
C TRP A 78 25.12 -8.25 -3.33
N GLU A 79 24.91 -7.32 -4.27
CA GLU A 79 25.94 -6.77 -5.19
C GLU A 79 26.39 -5.36 -4.78
N ASN A 80 25.64 -4.69 -3.86
CA ASN A 80 25.90 -3.32 -3.48
C ASN A 80 27.26 -3.17 -2.78
N GLU A 81 28.13 -2.35 -3.34
CA GLU A 81 29.52 -2.19 -2.89
C GLU A 81 29.66 -1.60 -1.48
N HIS A 82 28.71 -0.74 -1.04
CA HIS A 82 28.70 -0.12 0.28
C HIS A 82 28.26 -1.11 1.35
N LEU A 83 27.22 -1.92 1.06
CA LEU A 83 26.79 -2.98 1.97
C LEU A 83 27.85 -4.10 2.07
N ARG A 84 28.56 -4.39 0.98
CA ARG A 84 29.71 -5.31 1.02
C ARG A 84 30.85 -4.75 1.87
N ALA A 85 31.10 -3.45 1.79
CA ALA A 85 32.14 -2.81 2.64
C ALA A 85 31.76 -2.91 4.13
N ALA A 86 30.49 -2.68 4.49
CA ALA A 86 29.99 -2.87 5.85
C ALA A 86 30.18 -4.31 6.32
N ALA A 87 29.73 -5.30 5.53
CA ALA A 87 29.86 -6.71 5.86
C ALA A 87 31.33 -7.15 6.01
N ALA A 88 32.23 -6.67 5.12
CA ALA A 88 33.67 -6.95 5.20
C ALA A 88 34.32 -6.35 6.44
N ALA A 89 33.79 -5.25 6.97
CA ALA A 89 34.24 -4.63 8.24
C ALA A 89 33.58 -5.25 9.48
N GLY A 90 32.69 -6.25 9.32
CA GLY A 90 31.95 -6.86 10.43
C GLY A 90 30.81 -5.99 10.97
N VAL A 91 30.40 -4.96 10.23
CA VAL A 91 29.27 -4.10 10.61
C VAL A 91 27.96 -4.80 10.29
N SER A 92 27.06 -4.90 11.27
CA SER A 92 25.73 -5.47 11.10
C SER A 92 24.87 -4.60 10.18
N ILE A 93 24.10 -5.25 9.29
CA ILE A 93 23.19 -4.57 8.37
C ILE A 93 21.77 -5.02 8.70
N THR A 94 20.88 -4.06 8.87
CA THR A 94 19.46 -4.28 9.14
C THR A 94 18.58 -3.37 8.28
N THR A 95 17.28 -3.46 8.45
CA THR A 95 16.28 -2.61 7.79
C THR A 95 15.24 -2.13 8.79
N GLU A 96 14.47 -1.11 8.40
CA GLU A 96 13.34 -0.62 9.21
C GLU A 96 12.40 -1.74 9.63
N ILE A 97 12.00 -2.58 8.68
CA ILE A 97 11.03 -3.65 8.96
C ILE A 97 11.60 -4.71 9.91
N ARG A 98 12.90 -5.05 9.81
CA ARG A 98 13.53 -5.99 10.73
C ARG A 98 13.61 -5.40 12.15
N LEU A 99 14.03 -4.14 12.27
CA LEU A 99 14.02 -3.42 13.56
C LEU A 99 12.62 -3.41 14.19
N LEU A 100 11.57 -3.27 13.39
CA LEU A 100 10.19 -3.30 13.87
C LEU A 100 9.80 -4.69 14.37
N VAL A 101 9.92 -5.73 13.52
CA VAL A 101 9.40 -7.07 13.84
C VAL A 101 10.13 -7.73 15.00
N GLU A 102 11.41 -7.41 15.23
CA GLU A 102 12.19 -7.86 16.39
C GLU A 102 11.71 -7.27 17.72
N ARG A 103 10.84 -6.26 17.69
CA ARG A 103 10.28 -5.55 18.85
C ARG A 103 8.79 -5.77 19.04
N LEU A 104 8.17 -6.51 18.14
CA LEU A 104 6.77 -6.90 18.22
C LEU A 104 6.62 -8.29 18.83
N ASP A 105 5.49 -8.52 19.50
CA ASP A 105 5.07 -9.88 19.81
C ASP A 105 4.65 -10.56 18.50
N ARG A 106 5.44 -11.55 18.05
CA ARG A 106 5.20 -12.27 16.81
C ARG A 106 3.81 -12.91 16.77
N ALA A 107 3.31 -13.40 17.92
CA ALA A 107 1.99 -14.03 18.02
C ALA A 107 0.83 -13.09 17.61
N CYS A 108 1.04 -11.77 17.67
CA CYS A 108 0.06 -10.76 17.29
C CYS A 108 0.26 -10.23 15.86
N THR A 109 1.22 -10.78 15.09
CA THR A 109 1.54 -10.23 13.75
C THR A 109 0.76 -10.91 12.64
N ILE A 110 0.19 -10.10 11.75
CA ILE A 110 -0.50 -10.51 10.54
C ILE A 110 0.25 -9.93 9.35
N GLY A 111 0.96 -10.75 8.59
CA GLY A 111 1.72 -10.32 7.43
C GLY A 111 0.95 -10.55 6.14
N VAL A 112 0.87 -9.52 5.29
CA VAL A 112 0.18 -9.60 4.00
C VAL A 112 1.16 -9.34 2.87
N THR A 113 1.29 -10.31 1.94
CA THR A 113 2.10 -10.17 0.74
C THR A 113 1.38 -10.69 -0.51
N GLY A 114 2.02 -10.53 -1.65
CA GLY A 114 1.57 -10.96 -2.97
C GLY A 114 2.08 -10.01 -4.05
N THR A 115 1.75 -10.25 -5.30
CA THR A 115 2.12 -9.33 -6.38
C THR A 115 1.17 -8.14 -6.40
N ALA A 116 -0.14 -8.37 -6.40
CA ALA A 116 -1.20 -7.36 -6.34
C ALA A 116 -2.13 -7.60 -5.13
N GLY A 117 -2.96 -6.63 -4.74
CA GLY A 117 -3.98 -6.76 -3.69
C GLY A 117 -3.48 -6.59 -2.25
N LYS A 118 -2.19 -6.61 -1.98
CA LYS A 118 -1.59 -6.50 -0.63
C LYS A 118 -2.17 -5.39 0.23
N SER A 119 -2.07 -4.15 -0.27
CA SER A 119 -2.49 -2.96 0.48
C SER A 119 -3.98 -3.00 0.82
N THR A 120 -4.81 -3.41 -0.15
CA THR A 120 -6.26 -3.53 0.03
C THR A 120 -6.60 -4.59 1.06
N THR A 121 -5.97 -5.77 0.98
CA THR A 121 -6.18 -6.87 1.92
C THR A 121 -5.74 -6.50 3.32
N ALA A 122 -4.53 -5.90 3.48
CA ALA A 122 -4.03 -5.46 4.78
C ALA A 122 -4.95 -4.40 5.41
N ALA A 123 -5.40 -3.42 4.62
CA ALA A 123 -6.32 -2.39 5.09
C ALA A 123 -7.72 -2.96 5.45
N MET A 124 -8.22 -3.95 4.70
CA MET A 124 -9.46 -4.65 5.01
C MET A 124 -9.35 -5.42 6.34
N ILE A 125 -8.27 -6.16 6.56
CA ILE A 125 -8.03 -6.86 7.84
C ILE A 125 -8.01 -5.87 9.01
N HIS A 126 -7.21 -4.81 8.89
CA HIS A 126 -7.13 -3.77 9.91
C HIS A 126 -8.51 -3.13 10.18
N HIS A 127 -9.24 -2.80 9.12
CA HIS A 127 -10.59 -2.22 9.22
C HIS A 127 -11.56 -3.15 9.95
N ILE A 128 -11.60 -4.44 9.59
CA ILE A 128 -12.46 -5.44 10.25
C ILE A 128 -12.15 -5.50 11.76
N LEU A 129 -10.87 -5.60 12.13
CA LEU A 129 -10.47 -5.71 13.53
C LEU A 129 -10.89 -4.47 14.32
N CYS A 130 -10.66 -3.26 13.78
CA CYS A 130 -11.07 -2.01 14.41
C CYS A 130 -12.60 -1.88 14.55
N GLU A 131 -13.36 -2.20 13.50
CA GLU A 131 -14.83 -2.16 13.52
C GLU A 131 -15.43 -3.15 14.54
N LEU A 132 -14.75 -4.27 14.78
CA LEU A 132 -15.14 -5.25 15.79
C LEU A 132 -14.59 -4.94 17.20
N GLY A 133 -14.05 -3.74 17.39
CA GLY A 133 -13.58 -3.25 18.71
C GLY A 133 -12.23 -3.80 19.15
N ARG A 134 -11.43 -4.39 18.25
CA ARG A 134 -10.05 -4.80 18.54
C ARG A 134 -9.10 -3.71 18.05
N PRO A 135 -8.45 -2.95 18.95
CA PRO A 135 -7.40 -2.02 18.55
C PRO A 135 -6.36 -2.76 17.71
N ALA A 136 -6.16 -2.32 16.48
CA ALA A 136 -5.19 -2.91 15.58
C ALA A 136 -4.30 -1.84 14.97
N HIS A 137 -3.08 -2.21 14.59
CA HIS A 137 -2.10 -1.29 14.01
C HIS A 137 -1.77 -1.73 12.58
N LEU A 138 -1.67 -0.75 11.66
CA LEU A 138 -1.37 -1.01 10.26
C LEU A 138 -0.04 -0.37 9.88
N GLY A 139 0.89 -1.15 9.32
CA GLY A 139 2.22 -0.67 8.94
C GLY A 139 2.90 -1.51 7.86
N GLY A 140 4.21 -1.34 7.75
CA GLY A 140 5.04 -1.94 6.72
C GLY A 140 5.11 -1.06 5.47
N ASN A 141 4.78 -1.61 4.29
CA ASN A 141 4.80 -0.89 3.01
C ASN A 141 3.62 0.08 2.83
N ILE A 142 2.72 0.15 3.78
CA ILE A 142 1.55 1.04 3.86
C ILE A 142 1.48 1.62 5.28
N GLY A 143 0.91 2.81 5.44
CA GLY A 143 0.68 3.42 6.75
C GLY A 143 1.89 4.07 7.39
N GLY A 144 3.07 3.96 6.80
CA GLY A 144 4.33 4.48 7.33
C GLY A 144 5.01 3.52 8.32
N SER A 145 6.10 4.00 8.96
CA SER A 145 6.86 3.22 9.93
C SER A 145 6.18 3.18 11.30
N LEU A 146 5.96 1.99 11.84
CA LEU A 146 5.43 1.79 13.20
C LEU A 146 6.53 1.88 14.29
N LEU A 147 7.81 2.05 13.93
CA LEU A 147 8.90 2.16 14.93
C LEU A 147 8.64 3.28 15.95
N ASN A 148 8.10 4.41 15.50
CA ASN A 148 7.80 5.54 16.39
C ASN A 148 6.50 5.35 17.19
N ASP A 149 5.68 4.38 16.82
CA ASP A 149 4.41 4.06 17.48
C ASP A 149 4.51 2.82 18.38
N LEU A 150 5.67 2.18 18.50
CA LEU A 150 5.88 0.98 19.33
C LEU A 150 5.32 1.12 20.76
N ARG A 151 5.43 2.32 21.36
CA ARG A 151 4.90 2.61 22.70
C ARG A 151 3.37 2.64 22.77
N ARG A 152 2.69 2.71 21.63
CA ARG A 152 1.22 2.73 21.52
C ARG A 152 0.66 1.35 21.22
N ILE A 153 1.50 0.42 20.82
CA ILE A 153 1.14 -0.97 20.55
C ILE A 153 1.14 -1.71 21.89
N SER A 154 -0.06 -2.05 22.36
CA SER A 154 -0.21 -2.81 23.60
C SER A 154 0.03 -4.31 23.37
N SER A 155 0.42 -5.03 24.41
CA SER A 155 0.53 -6.50 24.32
C SER A 155 -0.83 -7.09 23.95
N GLY A 156 -0.84 -7.93 22.91
CA GLY A 156 -2.05 -8.55 22.38
C GLY A 156 -2.79 -7.75 21.31
N ASP A 157 -2.35 -6.52 20.98
CA ASP A 157 -2.91 -5.77 19.86
C ASP A 157 -2.47 -6.39 18.53
N PRO A 158 -3.37 -6.71 17.59
CA PRO A 158 -3.00 -7.17 16.27
C PRO A 158 -2.20 -6.13 15.50
N VAL A 159 -1.08 -6.54 14.90
CA VAL A 159 -0.25 -5.70 14.04
C VAL A 159 -0.30 -6.24 12.62
N VAL A 160 -0.99 -5.52 11.72
CA VAL A 160 -1.15 -5.87 10.32
C VAL A 160 -0.03 -5.22 9.51
N LEU A 161 0.81 -6.03 8.88
CA LEU A 161 1.98 -5.57 8.12
C LEU A 161 1.82 -5.89 6.63
N GLU A 162 1.75 -4.87 5.78
CA GLU A 162 1.96 -5.07 4.36
C GLU A 162 3.44 -5.31 4.09
N LEU A 163 3.81 -6.48 3.58
CA LEU A 163 5.20 -6.86 3.34
C LEU A 163 5.49 -6.98 1.84
N SER A 164 6.35 -6.10 1.33
CA SER A 164 6.87 -6.19 -0.04
C SER A 164 7.86 -7.34 -0.17
N SER A 165 8.15 -7.76 -1.43
CA SER A 165 9.21 -8.75 -1.67
C SER A 165 10.59 -8.27 -1.24
N PHE A 166 10.82 -6.95 -1.26
CA PHE A 166 12.07 -6.34 -0.78
C PHE A 166 12.19 -6.49 0.74
N MET A 167 11.14 -6.17 1.49
CA MET A 167 11.11 -6.35 2.95
C MET A 167 11.28 -7.83 3.33
N LEU A 168 10.59 -8.73 2.64
CA LEU A 168 10.66 -10.16 2.89
C LEU A 168 12.03 -10.75 2.58
N TYR A 169 12.75 -10.25 1.57
CA TYR A 169 14.15 -10.61 1.34
C TYR A 169 15.00 -10.32 2.61
N TRP A 170 14.85 -9.13 3.20
CA TRP A 170 15.59 -8.73 4.39
C TRP A 170 15.14 -9.43 5.67
N LEU A 171 13.95 -10.02 5.69
CA LEU A 171 13.46 -10.87 6.79
C LEU A 171 13.91 -12.33 6.67
N GLY A 172 14.58 -12.69 5.55
CA GLY A 172 15.19 -14.01 5.37
C GLY A 172 16.36 -14.25 6.33
N GLN A 173 16.66 -15.53 6.58
CA GLN A 173 17.80 -15.95 7.41
C GLN A 173 19.12 -15.45 6.79
N GLY A 174 19.99 -14.85 7.60
CA GLY A 174 21.30 -14.36 7.19
C GLY A 174 21.27 -13.13 6.29
N ALA A 175 20.12 -12.54 6.02
CA ALA A 175 20.01 -11.34 5.19
C ALA A 175 20.56 -10.11 5.93
N GLY A 176 21.64 -9.53 5.40
CA GLY A 176 22.33 -8.38 5.99
C GLY A 176 23.31 -8.72 7.11
N ASP A 177 22.99 -9.67 7.95
CA ASP A 177 23.83 -10.19 9.02
C ASP A 177 23.79 -11.73 8.97
N PRO A 178 24.95 -12.43 8.83
CA PRO A 178 25.00 -13.89 8.80
C PRO A 178 24.36 -14.59 10.00
N GLY A 179 24.31 -13.91 11.15
CA GLY A 179 23.67 -14.39 12.37
C GLY A 179 22.16 -14.09 12.47
N ALA A 180 21.62 -13.31 11.53
CA ALA A 180 20.21 -12.94 11.57
C ALA A 180 19.29 -14.15 11.38
N ALA A 181 18.38 -14.39 12.33
CA ALA A 181 17.33 -15.40 12.20
C ALA A 181 16.34 -15.01 11.12
N GLY A 182 15.78 -16.01 10.41
CA GLY A 182 14.64 -15.78 9.54
C GLY A 182 13.38 -15.45 10.36
N TRP A 183 12.50 -14.64 9.78
CA TRP A 183 11.26 -14.22 10.44
C TRP A 183 10.05 -14.37 9.52
N SER A 184 8.98 -14.89 10.06
CA SER A 184 7.64 -14.91 9.46
C SER A 184 6.60 -14.49 10.50
N PRO A 185 5.48 -13.85 10.10
CA PRO A 185 4.37 -13.55 11.02
C PRO A 185 3.67 -14.81 11.47
N SER A 186 2.97 -14.76 12.60
CA SER A 186 2.14 -15.88 13.07
C SER A 186 0.96 -16.14 12.12
N LEU A 187 0.38 -15.12 11.54
CA LEU A 187 -0.64 -15.23 10.50
C LEU A 187 -0.14 -14.62 9.19
N ALA A 188 0.12 -15.46 8.19
CA ALA A 188 0.54 -15.05 6.85
C ALA A 188 -0.64 -15.02 5.89
N VAL A 189 -0.70 -13.98 5.03
CA VAL A 189 -1.68 -13.85 3.96
C VAL A 189 -0.98 -13.63 2.63
N MET A 190 -1.24 -14.52 1.66
CA MET A 190 -0.69 -14.44 0.30
C MET A 190 -1.82 -14.19 -0.70
N THR A 191 -1.82 -13.02 -1.35
CA THR A 191 -2.91 -12.64 -2.26
C THR A 191 -2.80 -13.27 -3.64
N ASN A 192 -1.60 -13.31 -4.22
CA ASN A 192 -1.27 -13.96 -5.50
C ASN A 192 0.22 -13.92 -5.75
N LEU A 193 0.67 -14.66 -6.77
CA LEU A 193 2.06 -14.67 -7.21
C LEU A 193 2.12 -14.64 -8.74
N THR A 194 2.67 -13.58 -9.32
CA THR A 194 2.94 -13.39 -10.75
C THR A 194 4.22 -12.59 -10.92
N ASP A 195 4.78 -12.52 -12.13
CA ASP A 195 6.01 -11.80 -12.42
C ASP A 195 5.94 -10.33 -12.02
N ASN A 196 6.95 -9.88 -11.26
CA ASN A 196 7.13 -8.47 -10.92
C ASN A 196 8.54 -8.21 -10.37
N HIS A 197 9.02 -6.95 -10.43
CA HIS A 197 10.29 -6.51 -9.85
C HIS A 197 11.52 -7.33 -10.26
N LEU A 198 11.56 -7.77 -11.52
CA LEU A 198 12.69 -8.56 -12.06
C LEU A 198 13.97 -7.72 -12.19
N ASP A 199 13.84 -6.40 -12.31
CA ASP A 199 14.94 -5.44 -12.24
C ASP A 199 15.68 -5.50 -10.90
N TRP A 200 14.96 -5.69 -9.80
CA TRP A 200 15.52 -5.82 -8.46
C TRP A 200 15.97 -7.24 -8.14
N HIS A 201 15.10 -8.24 -8.35
CA HIS A 201 15.36 -9.64 -7.99
C HIS A 201 16.22 -10.38 -9.00
N GLY A 202 16.26 -9.93 -10.26
CA GLY A 202 16.96 -10.57 -11.37
C GLY A 202 16.18 -11.70 -12.03
N THR A 203 15.53 -12.58 -11.25
CA THR A 203 14.70 -13.69 -11.75
C THR A 203 13.39 -13.82 -10.98
N PHE A 204 12.41 -14.50 -11.58
CA PHE A 204 11.14 -14.81 -10.91
C PHE A 204 11.34 -15.73 -9.71
N GLU A 205 12.27 -16.69 -9.79
CA GLU A 205 12.57 -17.61 -8.68
C GLU A 205 13.04 -16.86 -7.44
N ARG A 206 13.96 -15.90 -7.61
CA ARG A 206 14.42 -15.05 -6.49
C ARG A 206 13.32 -14.18 -5.92
N TYR A 207 12.45 -13.64 -6.77
CA TYR A 207 11.28 -12.90 -6.35
C TYR A 207 10.31 -13.80 -5.55
N ALA A 208 10.03 -15.00 -6.04
CA ALA A 208 9.18 -15.97 -5.38
C ALA A 208 9.79 -16.42 -4.04
N GLU A 209 11.10 -16.74 -4.00
CA GLU A 209 11.79 -17.12 -2.76
C GLU A 209 11.77 -15.99 -1.71
N ALA A 210 11.97 -14.73 -2.14
CA ALA A 210 11.82 -13.61 -1.22
C ALA A 210 10.40 -13.55 -0.62
N LYS A 211 9.36 -13.81 -1.42
CA LYS A 211 7.98 -13.86 -0.92
C LYS A 211 7.69 -15.06 -0.04
N ARG A 212 8.33 -16.20 -0.29
CA ARG A 212 8.18 -17.40 0.54
C ARG A 212 8.57 -17.17 2.00
N THR A 213 9.43 -16.19 2.26
CA THR A 213 9.79 -15.78 3.64
C THR A 213 8.56 -15.48 4.49
N ILE A 214 7.42 -15.07 3.90
CA ILE A 214 6.18 -14.78 4.65
C ILE A 214 5.69 -15.99 5.47
N CYS A 215 5.94 -17.22 5.00
CA CYS A 215 5.51 -18.46 5.68
C CYS A 215 6.66 -19.43 6.00
N ARG A 216 7.88 -19.17 5.51
CA ARG A 216 9.01 -20.12 5.60
C ARG A 216 9.45 -20.42 7.02
N TYR A 217 9.33 -19.46 7.94
CA TYR A 217 9.79 -19.54 9.32
C TYR A 217 8.61 -19.58 10.31
N GLN A 218 7.44 -19.97 9.84
CA GLN A 218 6.29 -20.23 10.69
C GLN A 218 6.49 -21.52 11.50
N GLU A 219 5.78 -21.63 12.62
CA GLU A 219 5.87 -22.75 13.55
C GLU A 219 4.58 -23.57 13.52
N ALA A 220 4.72 -24.90 13.60
CA ALA A 220 3.58 -25.79 13.70
C ALA A 220 2.75 -25.50 14.97
N ALA A 221 1.48 -25.76 14.92
CA ALA A 221 0.50 -25.69 16.00
C ALA A 221 -0.08 -24.30 16.36
N HIS A 222 0.53 -23.20 15.95
CA HIS A 222 0.03 -21.86 16.31
C HIS A 222 -0.02 -20.86 15.16
N ASP A 223 0.66 -21.16 14.05
CA ASP A 223 0.76 -20.25 12.92
C ASP A 223 -0.20 -20.68 11.80
N HIS A 224 -0.66 -19.68 11.04
CA HIS A 224 -1.62 -19.90 9.96
C HIS A 224 -1.15 -19.27 8.66
N LEU A 225 -1.45 -19.92 7.53
CA LEU A 225 -1.24 -19.41 6.18
C LEU A 225 -2.59 -19.35 5.45
N VAL A 226 -3.04 -18.17 5.12
CA VAL A 226 -4.19 -17.93 4.23
C VAL A 226 -3.68 -17.51 2.86
N TRP A 227 -4.07 -18.21 1.80
CA TRP A 227 -3.56 -17.92 0.47
C TRP A 227 -4.64 -18.02 -0.60
N ALA A 228 -4.53 -17.19 -1.65
CA ALA A 228 -5.45 -17.23 -2.78
C ALA A 228 -4.99 -18.27 -3.80
N ALA A 229 -5.89 -19.11 -4.27
CA ALA A 229 -5.67 -20.02 -5.39
C ALA A 229 -5.74 -19.23 -6.73
N ASP A 230 -4.89 -18.19 -6.86
CA ASP A 230 -4.81 -17.27 -8.00
C ASP A 230 -3.33 -17.07 -8.40
N GLY A 231 -3.07 -16.79 -9.68
CA GLY A 231 -1.72 -16.68 -10.20
C GLY A 231 -0.98 -18.03 -10.19
N ASP A 232 0.25 -18.08 -9.70
CA ASP A 232 1.03 -19.33 -9.54
C ASP A 232 0.53 -20.13 -8.31
N HIS A 233 -0.74 -20.55 -8.36
CA HIS A 233 -1.39 -21.29 -7.27
C HIS A 233 -0.74 -22.66 -6.99
N VAL A 234 -0.10 -23.28 -7.98
CA VAL A 234 0.62 -24.57 -7.80
C VAL A 234 1.80 -24.39 -6.87
N ARG A 235 2.57 -23.30 -7.06
CA ARG A 235 3.69 -22.96 -6.19
C ARG A 235 3.23 -22.60 -4.78
N LEU A 236 2.15 -21.81 -4.66
CA LEU A 236 1.57 -21.45 -3.36
C LEU A 236 1.05 -22.67 -2.61
N ALA A 237 0.39 -23.60 -3.31
CA ALA A 237 -0.03 -24.88 -2.72
C ALA A 237 1.16 -25.71 -2.24
N GLY A 238 2.27 -25.74 -3.01
CA GLY A 238 3.52 -26.38 -2.58
C GLY A 238 4.09 -25.76 -1.31
N TRP A 239 4.12 -24.44 -1.20
CA TRP A 239 4.58 -23.77 0.04
C TRP A 239 3.68 -24.07 1.23
N ALA A 240 2.36 -24.13 1.03
CA ALA A 240 1.40 -24.50 2.06
C ALA A 240 1.56 -25.95 2.52
N ALA A 241 1.84 -26.87 1.60
CA ALA A 241 2.07 -28.28 1.89
C ALA A 241 3.41 -28.56 2.59
N ASP A 242 4.46 -27.80 2.20
CA ASP A 242 5.81 -27.93 2.78
C ASP A 242 5.95 -27.18 4.12
N GLY A 243 5.05 -26.25 4.41
CA GLY A 243 5.10 -25.40 5.60
C GLY A 243 4.52 -26.08 6.84
N PRO A 244 4.95 -25.69 8.05
CA PRO A 244 4.45 -26.24 9.31
C PRO A 244 3.11 -25.66 9.74
N ALA A 245 2.70 -24.50 9.19
CA ALA A 245 1.50 -23.78 9.59
C ALA A 245 0.21 -24.44 9.09
N GLU A 246 -0.89 -24.23 9.81
CA GLU A 246 -2.21 -24.58 9.31
C GLU A 246 -2.56 -23.70 8.08
N ALA A 247 -2.81 -24.34 6.93
CA ALA A 247 -2.99 -23.65 5.65
C ALA A 247 -4.45 -23.67 5.20
N CYS A 248 -4.97 -22.49 4.83
CA CYS A 248 -6.32 -22.29 4.27
C CYS A 248 -6.23 -21.65 2.88
N SER A 249 -6.74 -22.32 1.86
CA SER A 249 -6.82 -21.79 0.49
C SER A 249 -8.14 -21.10 0.22
N ILE A 250 -8.09 -19.95 -0.45
CA ILE A 250 -9.27 -19.21 -0.91
C ILE A 250 -9.25 -19.15 -2.43
N ALA A 251 -10.20 -19.83 -3.08
CA ALA A 251 -10.33 -19.81 -4.53
C ALA A 251 -10.96 -18.50 -5.04
N PRO A 252 -10.60 -18.01 -6.24
CA PRO A 252 -11.40 -17.06 -6.98
C PRO A 252 -12.81 -17.63 -7.19
N ARG A 253 -13.80 -16.76 -7.35
CA ARG A 253 -15.17 -17.21 -7.63
C ARG A 253 -15.23 -17.88 -9.00
N ASP A 254 -15.47 -19.17 -9.01
CA ASP A 254 -15.92 -19.87 -10.21
C ASP A 254 -17.45 -19.68 -10.33
N PRO A 255 -17.99 -19.19 -11.47
CA PRO A 255 -19.42 -19.02 -11.66
C PRO A 255 -20.25 -20.27 -11.43
N GLY A 256 -19.65 -21.46 -11.48
CA GLY A 256 -20.31 -22.78 -11.26
C GLY A 256 -20.03 -23.39 -9.88
N ALA A 257 -19.20 -22.79 -9.04
CA ALA A 257 -18.88 -23.32 -7.72
C ALA A 257 -19.90 -22.87 -6.66
N ASP A 258 -20.02 -23.65 -5.59
CA ASP A 258 -20.82 -23.28 -4.43
C ASP A 258 -20.32 -21.90 -3.89
N PRO A 259 -21.25 -20.99 -3.55
CA PRO A 259 -20.86 -19.69 -3.00
C PRO A 259 -20.11 -19.89 -1.69
N TRP A 260 -19.05 -19.09 -1.49
CA TRP A 260 -18.36 -19.07 -0.20
C TRP A 260 -19.37 -18.80 0.93
N PRO A 261 -19.29 -19.48 2.09
CA PRO A 261 -20.37 -19.49 3.10
C PRO A 261 -20.86 -18.12 3.57
N ILE A 262 -20.04 -17.09 3.42
CA ILE A 262 -20.38 -15.72 3.85
C ILE A 262 -20.55 -14.72 2.71
N ASP A 263 -20.56 -15.15 1.44
CA ASP A 263 -20.71 -14.23 0.29
C ASP A 263 -22.02 -13.41 0.36
N GLY A 264 -23.09 -13.97 0.91
CA GLY A 264 -24.34 -13.27 1.14
C GLY A 264 -24.27 -12.13 2.16
N HIS A 265 -23.26 -12.15 3.03
CA HIS A 265 -23.01 -11.10 4.03
C HIS A 265 -21.98 -10.07 3.55
N LEU A 266 -21.26 -10.34 2.45
CA LEU A 266 -20.18 -9.51 1.94
C LEU A 266 -20.73 -8.36 1.08
N LYS A 267 -20.88 -7.19 1.68
CA LYS A 267 -21.28 -5.95 1.01
C LYS A 267 -20.07 -5.04 0.84
N LEU A 268 -19.50 -4.98 -0.36
CA LEU A 268 -18.31 -4.15 -0.64
C LEU A 268 -18.71 -2.87 -1.35
N ALA A 269 -18.21 -1.74 -0.85
CA ALA A 269 -18.30 -0.46 -1.55
C ALA A 269 -17.23 -0.33 -2.67
N VAL A 270 -16.12 -1.06 -2.54
CA VAL A 270 -15.05 -1.10 -3.55
C VAL A 270 -15.40 -2.11 -4.65
N PRO A 271 -15.32 -1.72 -5.93
CA PRO A 271 -15.71 -2.57 -7.04
C PRO A 271 -14.66 -3.64 -7.40
N GLY A 272 -15.07 -4.65 -8.16
CA GLY A 272 -14.23 -5.64 -8.84
C GLY A 272 -14.08 -6.99 -8.12
N ASP A 273 -14.02 -8.06 -8.91
CA ASP A 273 -13.89 -9.44 -8.40
C ASP A 273 -12.58 -9.66 -7.65
N HIS A 274 -11.49 -8.98 -8.07
CA HIS A 274 -10.24 -9.01 -7.32
C HIS A 274 -10.40 -8.46 -5.90
N ASN A 275 -11.26 -7.45 -5.68
CA ASN A 275 -11.57 -6.94 -4.35
C ASN A 275 -12.47 -7.88 -3.54
N ARG A 276 -13.31 -8.69 -4.21
CA ARG A 276 -14.03 -9.77 -3.54
C ARG A 276 -13.08 -10.86 -3.03
N LEU A 277 -12.07 -11.23 -3.84
CA LEU A 277 -11.02 -12.17 -3.41
C LEU A 277 -10.22 -11.60 -2.24
N ASN A 278 -9.77 -10.33 -2.34
CA ASN A 278 -9.08 -9.65 -1.24
C ASN A 278 -9.95 -9.62 0.04
N ALA A 279 -11.24 -9.41 -0.08
CA ALA A 279 -12.17 -9.39 1.04
C ALA A 279 -12.34 -10.78 1.69
N ARG A 280 -12.42 -11.84 0.88
CA ARG A 280 -12.46 -13.22 1.41
C ARG A 280 -11.20 -13.56 2.19
N LEU A 281 -10.03 -13.22 1.65
CA LEU A 281 -8.75 -13.36 2.36
C LEU A 281 -8.74 -12.56 3.67
N ALA A 282 -9.21 -11.32 3.63
CA ALA A 282 -9.23 -10.45 4.80
C ALA A 282 -10.20 -10.96 5.88
N VAL A 283 -11.38 -11.42 5.51
CA VAL A 283 -12.36 -11.98 6.45
C VAL A 283 -11.82 -13.26 7.08
N THR A 284 -11.23 -14.16 6.28
CA THR A 284 -10.62 -15.40 6.81
C THR A 284 -9.50 -15.07 7.80
N ALA A 285 -8.58 -14.18 7.42
CA ALA A 285 -7.47 -13.77 8.30
C ALA A 285 -7.98 -13.09 9.58
N ALA A 286 -8.95 -12.20 9.50
CA ALA A 286 -9.52 -11.55 10.67
C ALA A 286 -10.27 -12.54 11.58
N THR A 287 -10.97 -13.54 11.00
CA THR A 287 -11.64 -14.60 11.75
C THR A 287 -10.64 -15.43 12.55
N ILE A 288 -9.51 -15.82 11.94
CA ILE A 288 -8.41 -16.52 12.62
C ILE A 288 -7.83 -15.62 13.74
N ALA A 289 -7.52 -14.37 13.44
CA ALA A 289 -6.98 -13.43 14.42
C ALA A 289 -7.91 -13.16 15.61
N LEU A 290 -9.21 -13.46 15.46
CA LEU A 290 -10.22 -13.37 16.51
C LEU A 290 -10.46 -14.72 17.23
N GLY A 291 -9.64 -15.76 16.96
CA GLY A 291 -9.70 -17.06 17.59
C GLY A 291 -10.88 -17.94 17.15
N ALA A 292 -11.31 -17.79 15.89
CA ALA A 292 -12.42 -18.55 15.31
C ALA A 292 -12.00 -19.31 14.04
N GLU A 293 -10.79 -19.79 13.99
CA GLU A 293 -10.15 -20.47 12.86
C GLU A 293 -10.90 -21.71 12.38
N HIS A 294 -11.63 -22.40 13.27
CA HIS A 294 -12.36 -23.64 12.98
C HIS A 294 -13.82 -23.39 12.54
N ASP A 295 -14.29 -22.14 12.45
CA ASP A 295 -15.65 -21.81 12.02
C ASP A 295 -15.68 -20.71 10.93
N PRO A 296 -15.22 -21.02 9.70
CA PRO A 296 -15.10 -20.03 8.62
C PRO A 296 -16.46 -19.50 8.12
N GLY A 297 -17.57 -20.16 8.42
CA GLY A 297 -18.94 -19.72 8.10
C GLY A 297 -19.73 -19.26 9.33
N GLY A 298 -19.12 -19.23 10.50
CA GLY A 298 -19.77 -18.96 11.77
C GLY A 298 -20.10 -17.50 12.04
N ALA A 299 -20.53 -17.23 13.27
CA ALA A 299 -20.99 -15.90 13.68
C ALA A 299 -19.88 -14.83 13.57
N ILE A 300 -18.64 -15.19 13.90
CA ILE A 300 -17.50 -14.25 13.84
C ILE A 300 -17.19 -13.93 12.37
N ALA A 301 -17.10 -14.95 11.49
CA ALA A 301 -16.85 -14.75 10.07
C ALA A 301 -17.93 -13.86 9.40
N ARG A 302 -19.20 -14.07 9.74
CA ARG A 302 -20.30 -13.21 9.25
C ARG A 302 -20.14 -11.77 9.72
N ARG A 303 -19.83 -11.54 10.99
CA ARG A 303 -19.56 -10.18 11.53
C ARG A 303 -18.35 -9.53 10.85
N CYS A 304 -17.29 -10.29 10.55
CA CYS A 304 -16.14 -9.80 9.79
C CYS A 304 -16.55 -9.37 8.37
N ALA A 305 -17.39 -10.15 7.69
CA ALA A 305 -17.90 -9.79 6.37
C ALA A 305 -18.79 -8.55 6.39
N GLU A 306 -19.67 -8.43 7.37
CA GLU A 306 -20.55 -7.27 7.57
C GLU A 306 -19.75 -6.00 7.86
N ALA A 307 -18.68 -6.08 8.65
CA ALA A 307 -17.78 -4.96 8.96
C ALA A 307 -17.20 -4.32 7.69
N LEU A 308 -16.95 -5.11 6.63
CA LEU A 308 -16.48 -4.57 5.34
C LEU A 308 -17.51 -3.71 4.61
N GLY A 309 -18.77 -3.70 5.01
CA GLY A 309 -19.79 -2.82 4.46
C GLY A 309 -19.49 -1.33 4.63
N SER A 310 -18.71 -0.96 5.66
CA SER A 310 -18.23 0.41 5.90
C SER A 310 -16.86 0.71 5.27
N PHE A 311 -16.16 -0.29 4.72
CA PHE A 311 -14.85 -0.10 4.08
C PHE A 311 -14.97 0.64 2.75
N ARG A 312 -14.43 1.84 2.66
CA ARG A 312 -14.53 2.74 1.49
C ARG A 312 -13.37 2.62 0.50
N GLY A 313 -12.45 1.70 0.71
CA GLY A 313 -11.22 1.58 -0.06
C GLY A 313 -10.04 2.30 0.60
N LEU A 314 -8.88 2.12 -0.01
CA LEU A 314 -7.68 2.89 0.35
C LEU A 314 -7.75 4.28 -0.27
N PRO A 315 -7.16 5.31 0.38
CA PRO A 315 -7.02 6.62 -0.23
C PRO A 315 -6.43 6.50 -1.65
N HIS A 316 -7.09 7.14 -2.60
CA HIS A 316 -6.65 7.21 -4.00
C HIS A 316 -6.51 5.86 -4.74
N ARG A 317 -7.18 4.78 -4.26
CA ARG A 317 -7.23 3.46 -4.92
C ARG A 317 -8.67 2.98 -5.03
N LEU A 318 -9.31 3.23 -6.15
CA LEU A 318 -10.73 2.93 -6.37
C LEU A 318 -11.61 3.33 -5.17
N GLN A 319 -11.25 4.41 -4.50
CA GLN A 319 -11.89 4.91 -3.29
C GLN A 319 -13.23 5.55 -3.62
N LEU A 320 -14.31 5.06 -3.03
CA LEU A 320 -15.61 5.74 -3.10
C LEU A 320 -15.56 7.04 -2.29
N VAL A 321 -15.52 8.18 -2.98
CA VAL A 321 -15.48 9.51 -2.38
C VAL A 321 -16.88 10.00 -1.97
N GLY A 322 -17.89 9.70 -2.78
CA GLY A 322 -19.27 10.09 -2.53
C GLY A 322 -20.22 9.65 -3.62
N GLU A 323 -21.49 9.98 -3.43
CA GLU A 323 -22.56 9.74 -4.39
C GLU A 323 -23.50 10.96 -4.45
N ARG A 324 -23.95 11.31 -5.66
CA ARG A 324 -24.95 12.35 -5.88
C ARG A 324 -25.94 11.91 -6.96
N ASP A 325 -27.21 11.97 -6.68
CA ASP A 325 -28.31 11.64 -7.60
C ASP A 325 -28.16 10.23 -8.23
N GLY A 326 -27.42 9.32 -7.53
CA GLY A 326 -27.12 7.97 -7.97
C GLY A 326 -25.87 7.88 -8.86
N LEU A 327 -25.15 8.98 -9.16
CA LEU A 327 -23.81 8.97 -9.75
C LEU A 327 -22.77 8.82 -8.64
N ARG A 328 -21.93 7.80 -8.73
CA ARG A 328 -20.85 7.53 -7.77
C ARG A 328 -19.54 8.18 -8.23
N PHE A 329 -18.79 8.73 -7.28
CA PHE A 329 -17.49 9.36 -7.51
C PHE A 329 -16.39 8.49 -6.92
N ILE A 330 -15.47 8.04 -7.77
CA ILE A 330 -14.39 7.12 -7.39
C ILE A 330 -13.04 7.78 -7.65
N ASP A 331 -12.22 7.84 -6.61
CA ASP A 331 -10.84 8.33 -6.69
C ASP A 331 -9.86 7.16 -6.83
N ASP A 332 -9.16 7.13 -7.95
CA ASP A 332 -8.08 6.20 -8.28
C ASP A 332 -6.83 6.97 -8.77
N SER A 333 -6.59 8.13 -8.18
CA SER A 333 -5.48 9.03 -8.54
C SER A 333 -4.10 8.35 -8.52
N LYS A 334 -3.94 7.26 -7.79
CA LYS A 334 -2.71 6.46 -7.73
C LYS A 334 -2.43 5.68 -9.01
N SER A 335 -3.38 5.50 -9.90
CA SER A 335 -3.20 4.89 -11.22
C SER A 335 -2.48 5.86 -12.16
N THR A 336 -1.14 5.82 -12.10
CA THR A 336 -0.23 6.70 -12.87
C THR A 336 0.36 6.04 -14.12
N THR A 337 -0.21 4.92 -14.55
CA THR A 337 0.15 4.22 -15.79
C THR A 337 -1.11 3.81 -16.56
N PRO A 338 -1.08 3.78 -17.90
CA PRO A 338 -2.23 3.40 -18.73
C PRO A 338 -2.80 2.02 -18.38
N ARG A 339 -1.91 1.06 -18.11
CA ARG A 339 -2.32 -0.29 -17.69
C ARG A 339 -3.13 -0.28 -16.38
N ALA A 340 -2.73 0.54 -15.41
CA ALA A 340 -3.45 0.67 -14.15
C ALA A 340 -4.87 1.23 -14.36
N THR A 341 -5.02 2.22 -15.23
CA THR A 341 -6.33 2.78 -15.63
C THR A 341 -7.22 1.74 -16.29
N CYS A 342 -6.67 0.93 -17.21
CA CYS A 342 -7.43 -0.16 -17.84
C CYS A 342 -7.93 -1.18 -16.80
N LEU A 343 -7.09 -1.53 -15.82
CA LEU A 343 -7.48 -2.42 -14.71
C LEU A 343 -8.55 -1.76 -13.82
N ALA A 344 -8.44 -0.46 -13.55
CA ALA A 344 -9.42 0.28 -12.76
C ALA A 344 -10.80 0.32 -13.43
N VAL A 345 -10.85 0.57 -14.74
CA VAL A 345 -12.10 0.51 -15.52
C VAL A 345 -12.64 -0.92 -15.57
N GLY A 346 -11.77 -1.93 -15.73
CA GLY A 346 -12.13 -3.34 -15.70
C GLY A 346 -12.69 -3.85 -14.36
N ALA A 347 -12.58 -3.04 -13.29
CA ALA A 347 -13.22 -3.34 -12.00
C ALA A 347 -14.74 -3.09 -11.99
N PHE A 348 -15.28 -2.48 -13.03
CA PHE A 348 -16.71 -2.23 -13.18
C PHE A 348 -17.31 -3.22 -14.18
N ASP A 349 -18.46 -3.82 -13.83
CA ASP A 349 -19.14 -4.82 -14.65
C ASP A 349 -19.51 -4.30 -16.05
N ASP A 350 -19.80 -2.99 -16.14
CA ASP A 350 -20.22 -2.33 -17.36
C ASP A 350 -19.42 -1.04 -17.61
N PRO A 351 -18.34 -1.09 -18.40
CA PRO A 351 -17.55 0.07 -18.76
C PRO A 351 -18.36 1.20 -19.42
N SER A 352 -19.49 0.89 -20.08
CA SER A 352 -20.35 1.91 -20.72
C SER A 352 -21.05 2.83 -19.72
N LYS A 353 -20.92 2.55 -18.42
CA LYS A 353 -21.39 3.39 -17.31
C LYS A 353 -20.27 4.16 -16.63
N VAL A 354 -19.05 4.11 -17.16
CA VAL A 354 -17.88 4.78 -16.58
C VAL A 354 -17.56 6.08 -17.34
N HIS A 355 -17.63 7.19 -16.66
CA HIS A 355 -17.06 8.48 -17.05
C HIS A 355 -15.63 8.54 -16.54
N LEU A 356 -14.63 8.46 -17.42
CA LEU A 356 -13.21 8.42 -17.07
C LEU A 356 -12.57 9.79 -17.16
N ILE A 357 -11.90 10.24 -16.09
CA ILE A 357 -10.95 11.35 -16.11
C ILE A 357 -9.55 10.78 -16.29
N ALA A 358 -8.86 11.13 -17.39
CA ALA A 358 -7.51 10.65 -17.71
C ALA A 358 -6.62 11.76 -18.25
N GLY A 359 -5.29 11.55 -18.13
CA GLY A 359 -4.24 12.50 -18.53
C GLY A 359 -3.44 13.03 -17.34
N GLY A 360 -2.44 13.86 -17.66
CA GLY A 360 -1.50 14.41 -16.69
C GLY A 360 -0.11 14.60 -17.30
N TYR A 361 0.94 14.51 -16.46
CA TYR A 361 2.32 14.68 -16.88
C TYR A 361 2.77 13.56 -17.82
N ASP A 362 3.41 13.97 -18.92
CA ASP A 362 3.98 13.04 -19.90
C ASP A 362 5.31 12.42 -19.39
N LYS A 363 5.29 11.11 -19.21
CA LYS A 363 6.50 10.29 -18.91
C LYS A 363 7.03 9.58 -20.14
N GLY A 364 6.53 9.84 -21.33
CA GLY A 364 6.80 9.08 -22.54
C GLY A 364 6.17 7.69 -22.54
N LEU A 365 5.07 7.51 -21.80
CA LEU A 365 4.34 6.25 -21.76
C LEU A 365 3.42 6.12 -22.97
N ASP A 366 3.28 4.90 -23.48
CA ASP A 366 2.28 4.60 -24.52
C ASP A 366 0.86 4.69 -23.93
N LEU A 367 0.09 5.68 -24.42
CA LEU A 367 -1.29 5.94 -24.01
C LEU A 367 -2.33 5.17 -24.84
N SER A 368 -1.91 4.42 -25.86
CA SER A 368 -2.81 3.64 -26.74
C SER A 368 -3.79 2.75 -25.98
N PRO A 369 -3.47 2.12 -24.84
CA PRO A 369 -4.45 1.32 -24.10
C PRO A 369 -5.67 2.15 -23.62
N ILE A 370 -5.48 3.42 -23.25
CA ILE A 370 -6.59 4.31 -22.88
C ILE A 370 -7.40 4.70 -24.12
N VAL A 371 -6.73 4.97 -25.24
CA VAL A 371 -7.38 5.29 -26.52
C VAL A 371 -8.25 4.12 -27.01
N GLU A 372 -7.76 2.90 -26.89
CA GLU A 372 -8.51 1.69 -27.27
C GLU A 372 -9.69 1.40 -26.32
N LEU A 373 -9.56 1.75 -25.05
CA LEU A 373 -10.62 1.62 -24.04
C LEU A 373 -11.76 2.64 -24.25
N ALA A 374 -11.45 3.84 -24.72
CA ALA A 374 -12.37 4.98 -24.77
C ALA A 374 -13.72 4.70 -25.46
N PRO A 375 -13.82 3.95 -26.60
CA PRO A 375 -15.09 3.63 -27.24
C PRO A 375 -16.09 2.82 -26.39
N ARG A 376 -15.61 2.22 -25.30
CA ARG A 376 -16.41 1.41 -24.37
C ARG A 376 -16.94 2.22 -23.18
N LEU A 377 -16.52 3.48 -23.02
CA LEU A 377 -16.84 4.32 -21.87
C LEU A 377 -18.10 5.17 -22.11
N ALA A 378 -18.78 5.59 -21.04
CA ALA A 378 -19.80 6.63 -21.06
C ALA A 378 -19.23 7.97 -21.54
N GLY A 379 -17.98 8.27 -21.19
CA GLY A 379 -17.26 9.45 -21.66
C GLY A 379 -15.82 9.50 -21.17
N LEU A 380 -14.97 10.21 -21.92
CA LEU A 380 -13.58 10.48 -21.56
C LEU A 380 -13.39 12.00 -21.37
N TYR A 381 -12.82 12.38 -20.22
CA TYR A 381 -12.55 13.78 -19.85
C TYR A 381 -11.05 13.94 -19.66
N THR A 382 -10.39 14.63 -20.58
CA THR A 382 -8.93 14.66 -20.60
C THR A 382 -8.36 15.90 -19.92
N ILE A 383 -7.31 15.69 -19.11
CA ILE A 383 -6.66 16.72 -18.28
C ILE A 383 -5.13 16.73 -18.47
N GLY A 384 -4.52 17.82 -18.06
CA GLY A 384 -3.06 17.95 -17.99
C GLY A 384 -2.36 17.98 -19.35
N ALA A 385 -1.04 17.80 -19.30
CA ALA A 385 -0.16 17.94 -20.47
C ALA A 385 -0.51 16.97 -21.61
N THR A 386 -0.82 15.70 -21.28
CA THR A 386 -1.21 14.67 -22.27
C THR A 386 -2.67 14.76 -22.70
N GLY A 387 -3.46 15.66 -22.11
CA GLY A 387 -4.90 15.71 -22.30
C GLY A 387 -5.32 16.00 -23.74
N ARG A 388 -4.58 16.87 -24.45
CA ARG A 388 -4.85 17.21 -25.86
C ARG A 388 -4.64 16.01 -26.77
N ASP A 389 -3.48 15.34 -26.65
CA ASP A 389 -3.09 14.21 -27.49
C ASP A 389 -4.06 13.03 -27.30
N LEU A 390 -4.48 12.76 -26.06
CA LEU A 390 -5.52 11.78 -25.77
C LEU A 390 -6.87 12.14 -26.42
N ALA A 391 -7.30 13.38 -26.31
CA ALA A 391 -8.57 13.82 -26.90
C ALA A 391 -8.55 13.72 -28.44
N GLU A 392 -7.44 14.11 -29.07
CA GLU A 392 -7.25 14.01 -30.51
C GLU A 392 -7.20 12.58 -31.01
N ALA A 393 -6.48 11.69 -30.30
CA ALA A 393 -6.38 10.28 -30.64
C ALA A 393 -7.72 9.53 -30.55
N VAL A 394 -8.63 9.99 -29.69
CA VAL A 394 -9.98 9.41 -29.51
C VAL A 394 -11.04 10.09 -30.38
N ALA A 395 -10.75 11.22 -30.98
CA ALA A 395 -11.73 12.05 -31.69
C ALA A 395 -12.63 11.25 -32.66
N GLY A 396 -13.96 11.41 -32.52
CA GLY A 396 -14.96 10.72 -33.32
C GLY A 396 -15.19 9.23 -32.96
N ARG A 397 -14.43 8.67 -32.01
CA ARG A 397 -14.57 7.24 -31.59
C ARG A 397 -15.33 7.07 -30.27
N ALA A 398 -15.36 8.11 -29.43
CA ALA A 398 -16.05 8.10 -28.14
C ALA A 398 -16.46 9.53 -27.73
N PRO A 399 -17.47 9.68 -26.84
CA PRO A 399 -17.78 10.95 -26.20
C PRO A 399 -16.56 11.45 -25.41
N THR A 400 -15.92 12.53 -25.91
CA THR A 400 -14.67 13.04 -25.32
C THR A 400 -14.78 14.55 -25.09
N ALA A 401 -14.22 15.04 -23.99
CA ALA A 401 -14.08 16.47 -23.69
C ALA A 401 -12.64 16.77 -23.23
N LEU A 402 -12.00 17.72 -23.90
CA LEU A 402 -10.73 18.29 -23.47
C LEU A 402 -11.00 19.33 -22.37
N CYS A 403 -10.67 18.98 -21.14
CA CYS A 403 -11.01 19.77 -19.95
C CYS A 403 -9.84 20.57 -19.39
N HIS A 404 -8.60 20.20 -19.71
CA HIS A 404 -7.35 20.79 -19.23
C HIS A 404 -7.13 20.66 -17.70
N THR A 405 -8.13 20.98 -16.88
CA THR A 405 -8.05 20.90 -15.41
C THR A 405 -8.98 19.85 -14.84
N LEU A 406 -8.67 19.41 -13.62
CA LEU A 406 -9.48 18.43 -12.91
C LEU A 406 -10.88 18.99 -12.57
N GLU A 407 -10.97 20.26 -12.16
CA GLU A 407 -12.22 20.93 -11.84
C GLU A 407 -13.17 20.94 -13.03
N ALA A 408 -12.66 21.34 -14.21
CA ALA A 408 -13.45 21.35 -15.44
C ALA A 408 -13.90 19.93 -15.84
N ALA A 409 -13.02 18.91 -15.66
CA ALA A 409 -13.36 17.53 -15.95
C ALA A 409 -14.49 17.02 -15.04
N VAL A 410 -14.41 17.28 -13.74
CA VAL A 410 -15.46 16.93 -12.78
C VAL A 410 -16.78 17.65 -13.13
N GLU A 411 -16.73 18.91 -13.52
CA GLU A 411 -17.90 19.69 -13.92
C GLU A 411 -18.58 19.11 -15.15
N HIS A 412 -17.82 18.91 -16.24
CA HIS A 412 -18.32 18.36 -17.49
C HIS A 412 -18.88 16.94 -17.33
N ALA A 413 -18.16 16.07 -16.55
CA ALA A 413 -18.61 14.71 -16.32
C ALA A 413 -19.88 14.67 -15.46
N THR A 414 -19.95 15.50 -14.40
CA THR A 414 -21.13 15.54 -13.53
C THR A 414 -22.38 16.04 -14.28
N ALA A 415 -22.22 16.95 -15.25
CA ALA A 415 -23.32 17.45 -16.05
C ALA A 415 -23.90 16.40 -17.04
N ARG A 416 -23.13 15.35 -17.37
CA ARG A 416 -23.51 14.28 -18.29
C ARG A 416 -23.83 12.96 -17.59
N GLY A 417 -23.37 12.79 -16.36
CA GLY A 417 -23.53 11.55 -15.62
C GLY A 417 -24.97 11.30 -15.15
N HIS A 418 -25.39 10.06 -15.18
CA HIS A 418 -26.72 9.61 -14.81
C HIS A 418 -26.71 8.66 -13.62
N ARG A 419 -27.88 8.41 -13.07
CA ARG A 419 -28.06 7.44 -11.98
C ARG A 419 -27.58 6.05 -12.39
N GLY A 420 -26.76 5.44 -11.54
CA GLY A 420 -26.17 4.11 -11.74
C GLY A 420 -24.83 4.14 -12.48
N GLU A 421 -24.37 5.34 -12.86
CA GLU A 421 -23.05 5.54 -13.49
C GLU A 421 -21.97 5.91 -12.47
N VAL A 422 -20.73 5.97 -12.94
CA VAL A 422 -19.55 6.23 -12.14
C VAL A 422 -18.70 7.32 -12.79
N LEU A 423 -18.32 8.35 -12.03
CA LEU A 423 -17.21 9.23 -12.38
C LEU A 423 -15.93 8.70 -11.72
N LEU A 424 -15.00 8.24 -12.55
CA LEU A 424 -13.73 7.63 -12.15
C LEU A 424 -12.58 8.57 -12.46
N LEU A 425 -11.85 9.05 -11.44
CA LEU A 425 -10.53 9.63 -11.61
C LEU A 425 -9.50 8.49 -11.66
N SER A 426 -9.03 8.10 -12.83
CA SER A 426 -7.94 7.13 -13.02
C SER A 426 -7.04 7.61 -14.15
N PRO A 427 -6.06 8.48 -13.83
CA PRO A 427 -5.41 9.36 -14.80
C PRO A 427 -4.55 8.66 -15.83
N GLY A 428 -3.94 7.51 -15.52
CA GLY A 428 -3.00 6.82 -16.40
C GLY A 428 -1.66 7.55 -16.59
N CYS A 429 -1.51 8.72 -15.97
CA CYS A 429 -0.36 9.61 -16.06
C CYS A 429 0.06 10.08 -14.67
N ALA A 430 1.32 10.50 -14.52
CA ALA A 430 1.75 11.20 -13.31
C ALA A 430 1.01 12.54 -13.14
N SER A 431 1.14 13.13 -11.95
CA SER A 431 0.43 14.38 -11.60
C SER A 431 1.30 15.63 -11.68
N TRP A 432 2.58 15.50 -12.00
CA TRP A 432 3.64 16.51 -11.82
C TRP A 432 3.54 17.76 -12.68
N ASP A 433 2.58 17.80 -13.61
CA ASP A 433 2.25 18.96 -14.41
C ASP A 433 1.31 19.97 -13.71
N GLN A 434 0.47 19.46 -12.78
CA GLN A 434 -0.52 20.28 -12.07
C GLN A 434 -0.50 20.11 -10.56
N TYR A 435 0.16 19.05 -10.04
CA TYR A 435 0.20 18.69 -8.62
C TYR A 435 1.58 18.14 -8.24
N ASP A 436 2.00 18.27 -7.00
CA ASP A 436 3.28 17.75 -6.50
C ASP A 436 3.34 16.21 -6.49
N ASN A 437 2.20 15.58 -6.23
CA ASN A 437 2.06 14.12 -6.15
C ASN A 437 0.63 13.68 -6.47
N TYR A 438 0.41 12.36 -6.55
CA TYR A 438 -0.92 11.81 -6.83
C TYR A 438 -1.89 11.98 -5.66
N GLU A 439 -1.39 12.06 -4.44
CA GLU A 439 -2.18 12.33 -3.24
C GLU A 439 -2.87 13.69 -3.35
N GLN A 440 -2.11 14.73 -3.65
CA GLN A 440 -2.64 16.09 -3.81
C GLN A 440 -3.68 16.16 -4.95
N ARG A 441 -3.46 15.45 -6.08
CA ARG A 441 -4.46 15.34 -7.15
C ARG A 441 -5.74 14.66 -6.69
N GLY A 442 -5.64 13.59 -5.91
CA GLY A 442 -6.80 12.89 -5.35
C GLY A 442 -7.54 13.72 -4.30
N GLU A 443 -6.82 14.44 -3.44
CA GLU A 443 -7.43 15.40 -2.49
C GLU A 443 -8.18 16.50 -3.23
N ALA A 444 -7.60 17.07 -4.29
CA ALA A 444 -8.27 18.05 -5.14
C ALA A 444 -9.55 17.48 -5.78
N PHE A 445 -9.54 16.22 -6.23
CA PHE A 445 -10.75 15.55 -6.72
C PHE A 445 -11.81 15.45 -5.62
N CYS A 446 -11.43 15.03 -4.41
CA CYS A 446 -12.34 14.95 -3.27
C CYS A 446 -12.94 16.33 -2.92
N GLU A 447 -12.16 17.40 -3.02
CA GLU A 447 -12.64 18.76 -2.79
C GLU A 447 -13.61 19.24 -3.87
N CYS A 448 -13.31 18.98 -5.16
CA CYS A 448 -14.20 19.29 -6.28
C CYS A 448 -15.56 18.60 -6.12
N VAL A 449 -15.50 17.33 -5.71
CA VAL A 449 -16.67 16.51 -5.45
C VAL A 449 -17.49 17.09 -4.28
N LYS A 450 -16.87 17.47 -3.15
CA LYS A 450 -17.55 18.09 -1.98
C LYS A 450 -18.22 19.41 -2.29
N LYS A 451 -17.58 20.28 -3.06
CA LYS A 451 -18.15 21.59 -3.48
C LYS A 451 -19.46 21.45 -4.26
N LYS A 452 -19.73 20.30 -4.86
CA LYS A 452 -20.95 20.01 -5.62
C LYS A 452 -22.14 19.56 -4.72
N GLY A 453 -22.04 19.67 -3.40
CA GLY A 453 -23.16 19.39 -2.48
C GLY A 453 -23.47 17.92 -2.24
N LEU A 454 -22.44 17.09 -2.20
CA LEU A 454 -22.56 15.65 -1.95
C LEU A 454 -22.98 15.34 -0.51
N ARG A 455 -23.80 14.31 -0.36
CA ARG A 455 -23.95 13.64 0.94
C ARG A 455 -22.65 12.92 1.23
N ASP A 456 -21.96 13.35 2.28
CA ASP A 456 -20.78 12.65 2.81
C ASP A 456 -21.19 11.20 3.10
N CYS A 457 -20.67 10.24 2.34
CA CYS A 457 -20.78 8.83 2.68
C CYS A 457 -19.78 8.52 3.80
N GLY A 458 -19.97 9.12 4.94
CA GLY A 458 -19.26 9.15 6.21
C GLY A 458 -17.95 8.38 6.28
N GLY A 459 -16.89 9.04 6.77
CA GLY A 459 -15.67 8.39 7.24
C GLY A 459 -14.38 8.99 6.72
N ALA A 460 -14.20 10.32 6.82
CA ALA A 460 -12.85 10.84 6.98
C ALA A 460 -12.40 10.51 8.41
N THR A 461 -11.48 9.60 8.60
CA THR A 461 -10.62 9.63 9.77
C THR A 461 -9.95 11.01 9.77
N LYS A 462 -10.52 11.94 10.52
CA LYS A 462 -9.82 13.15 10.89
C LYS A 462 -8.56 12.71 11.62
N GLY A 463 -7.42 12.71 10.91
CA GLY A 463 -6.16 12.83 11.57
C GLY A 463 -6.31 13.98 12.54
N LYS A 464 -6.28 13.70 13.84
CA LYS A 464 -6.34 14.73 14.88
C LYS A 464 -5.24 15.73 14.55
N ARG A 465 -5.67 16.94 14.12
CA ARG A 465 -4.80 18.12 14.17
C ARG A 465 -4.25 18.11 15.60
N GLN A 466 -2.94 18.06 15.70
CA GLN A 466 -2.24 18.26 16.95
C GLN A 466 -2.76 19.57 17.54
N SER A 467 -3.52 19.46 18.62
CA SER A 467 -3.82 20.59 19.48
C SER A 467 -2.49 21.04 20.06
N THR A 468 -2.08 22.27 19.73
CA THR A 468 -0.98 23.00 20.37
C THR A 468 -1.14 22.86 21.89
N PRO A 469 -0.12 22.39 22.62
CA PRO A 469 -0.21 22.38 24.08
C PRO A 469 -0.36 23.81 24.61
N PRO A 470 -1.12 24.03 25.69
CA PRO A 470 -1.25 25.34 26.29
C PRO A 470 0.12 25.84 26.75
N ARG A 471 0.43 27.12 26.44
CA ARG A 471 1.60 27.82 26.98
C ARG A 471 1.51 27.78 28.51
N ILE A 472 2.47 27.12 29.14
CA ILE A 472 2.72 27.25 30.57
C ILE A 472 3.49 28.55 30.74
N THR A 473 2.86 29.57 31.31
CA THR A 473 3.52 30.75 31.87
C THR A 473 4.32 30.31 33.11
N PRO A 474 5.58 30.72 33.26
CA PRO A 474 6.30 30.46 34.49
C PRO A 474 5.68 31.27 35.63
N PRO A 475 5.66 30.76 36.87
CA PRO A 475 5.27 31.54 38.02
C PRO A 475 6.33 32.59 38.34
N ASP A 476 5.90 33.83 38.58
CA ASP A 476 6.69 34.87 39.19
C ASP A 476 7.16 34.40 40.58
N HIS A 477 8.46 34.25 40.74
CA HIS A 477 9.29 34.72 41.89
C HIS A 477 10.72 34.27 41.69
#